data_31eccad4bcdde920d64677ab15922828
#
_entry.id   31eccad4bcdde920d64677ab15922828
#
_cell.length_a   1.000
_cell.length_b   1.000
_cell.length_c   1.000
_cell.angle_alpha   90.00
_cell.angle_beta   90.00
_cell.angle_gamma   90.00
#
_symmetry.space_group_name_H-M   'P 1'
#
loop_
_entity.id
_entity.type
_entity.pdbx_description
1 polymer ?
#
loop_
_entity_poly.entity_id
_entity_poly.type
_entity_poly.pdbx_seq_one_letter_code
_entity_poly.pdbx_strand_id
1 'polypeptide(L)'
;MPFAIVRNDITKMQVDAIVNSANPRAIVGGGVDRAIHQAAGAELLAARRKIGDIATGTAAITPAYRLHARYVIHTVGPVWQDGSHGERELLSRAYQNSLRLAAECDCASIAFPLLSAGVFGCPSEIAITAAVQAIRDFLQEHDMDVYLVVFDRKSFKISDTLFDDVQSYLDERYVAELLNEEYRGDDRDRRIAACHEAAYLDAAEACVSEAAPMFTAKDADAGAHSLAYLLDDIDDTFSETLLRLIDRKGKSDPEIYKRA
;
A
#
# COMPACT_ATOMS: atom_id res chain seq x y z
N MET A 1 -2.43 -20.08 20.49
CA MET A 1 -1.19 -19.78 19.74
C MET A 1 -1.21 -18.30 19.44
N PRO A 2 -0.17 -17.54 19.72
CA PRO A 2 -0.17 -16.09 19.55
C PRO A 2 -0.18 -15.60 18.09
N PHE A 3 -0.13 -16.52 17.11
CA PHE A 3 -0.20 -16.19 15.68
C PHE A 3 -1.13 -17.16 14.94
N ALA A 4 -2.06 -16.59 14.15
CA ALA A 4 -2.95 -17.34 13.28
C ALA A 4 -3.10 -16.65 11.91
N ILE A 5 -3.22 -17.45 10.86
CA ILE A 5 -3.66 -16.98 9.55
C ILE A 5 -5.13 -17.33 9.40
N VAL A 6 -5.95 -16.33 9.12
CA VAL A 6 -7.41 -16.51 9.03
C VAL A 6 -7.95 -15.92 7.73
N ARG A 7 -8.92 -16.61 7.12
CA ARG A 7 -9.69 -16.04 6.02
C ARG A 7 -10.90 -15.32 6.60
N ASN A 8 -10.86 -14.00 6.62
CA ASN A 8 -11.93 -13.18 7.20
C ASN A 8 -11.98 -11.78 6.56
N ASP A 9 -13.05 -11.05 6.85
CA ASP A 9 -13.14 -9.61 6.64
C ASP A 9 -12.49 -8.89 7.84
N ILE A 10 -11.40 -8.18 7.59
CA ILE A 10 -10.63 -7.50 8.64
C ILE A 10 -11.47 -6.46 9.39
N THR A 11 -12.49 -5.87 8.73
CA THR A 11 -13.36 -4.85 9.36
C THR A 11 -14.30 -5.44 10.41
N LYS A 12 -14.44 -6.78 10.43
CA LYS A 12 -15.28 -7.51 11.40
C LYS A 12 -14.47 -8.18 12.51
N MET A 13 -13.14 -8.05 12.46
CA MET A 13 -12.27 -8.60 13.49
C MET A 13 -12.48 -7.87 14.83
N GLN A 14 -12.52 -8.64 15.93
CA GLN A 14 -12.58 -8.11 17.28
C GLN A 14 -11.18 -8.20 17.88
N VAL A 15 -10.41 -7.14 17.76
CA VAL A 15 -9.01 -7.03 18.20
C VAL A 15 -8.73 -5.64 18.73
N ASP A 16 -7.62 -5.43 19.43
CA ASP A 16 -7.26 -4.09 19.91
C ASP A 16 -6.83 -3.17 18.76
N ALA A 17 -6.09 -3.69 17.78
CA ALA A 17 -5.65 -2.90 16.64
C ALA A 17 -5.92 -3.59 15.31
N ILE A 18 -6.40 -2.84 14.32
CA ILE A 18 -6.54 -3.25 12.93
C ILE A 18 -5.51 -2.47 12.11
N VAL A 19 -4.71 -3.18 11.32
CA VAL A 19 -3.74 -2.56 10.41
C VAL A 19 -4.41 -2.22 9.09
N ASN A 20 -4.22 -1.00 8.65
CA ASN A 20 -4.64 -0.50 7.35
C ASN A 20 -3.45 -0.42 6.40
N SER A 21 -3.57 -1.06 5.23
CA SER A 21 -2.63 -0.88 4.12
C SER A 21 -2.93 0.46 3.43
N ALA A 22 -2.34 1.51 3.96
CA ALA A 22 -2.67 2.89 3.63
C ALA A 22 -1.92 3.40 2.39
N ASN A 23 -2.48 4.43 1.78
CA ASN A 23 -1.75 5.25 0.81
C ASN A 23 -0.74 6.15 1.54
N PRO A 24 0.45 6.46 0.99
CA PRO A 24 1.38 7.43 1.57
C PRO A 24 0.70 8.75 1.91
N ARG A 25 -0.08 9.29 0.99
CA ARG A 25 -0.92 10.48 1.23
C ARG A 25 -2.22 10.13 1.95
N ALA A 26 -2.82 11.09 2.62
CA ALA A 26 -4.11 10.93 3.32
C ALA A 26 -5.30 10.90 2.33
N ILE A 27 -5.26 9.96 1.38
CA ILE A 27 -6.27 9.72 0.36
C ILE A 27 -6.76 8.28 0.52
N VAL A 28 -8.07 8.07 0.50
CA VAL A 28 -8.64 6.73 0.55
C VAL A 28 -8.39 6.00 -0.76
N GLY A 29 -7.67 4.89 -0.68
CA GLY A 29 -7.36 4.01 -1.81
C GLY A 29 -8.47 3.00 -2.12
N GLY A 30 -8.08 1.86 -2.69
CA GLY A 30 -8.95 0.70 -2.96
C GLY A 30 -8.79 -0.41 -1.92
N GLY A 31 -9.50 -1.53 -2.15
CA GLY A 31 -9.37 -2.74 -1.35
C GLY A 31 -9.61 -2.53 0.13
N VAL A 32 -8.70 -3.05 0.94
CA VAL A 32 -8.79 -3.01 2.39
C VAL A 32 -8.83 -1.59 2.96
N ASP A 33 -8.09 -0.64 2.37
CA ASP A 33 -8.09 0.76 2.82
C ASP A 33 -9.49 1.38 2.71
N ARG A 34 -10.18 1.16 1.57
CA ARG A 34 -11.56 1.59 1.38
C ARG A 34 -12.49 0.92 2.40
N ALA A 35 -12.40 -0.40 2.55
CA ALA A 35 -13.29 -1.15 3.43
C ALA A 35 -13.17 -0.65 4.88
N ILE A 36 -11.94 -0.45 5.37
CA ILE A 36 -11.69 0.09 6.71
C ILE A 36 -12.26 1.51 6.86
N HIS A 37 -12.02 2.41 5.88
CA HIS A 37 -12.56 3.76 5.94
C HIS A 37 -14.09 3.81 5.89
N GLN A 38 -14.72 2.95 5.09
CA GLN A 38 -16.19 2.84 5.04
C GLN A 38 -16.77 2.33 6.36
N ALA A 39 -16.17 1.29 6.94
CA ALA A 39 -16.64 0.70 8.20
C ALA A 39 -16.40 1.63 9.41
N ALA A 40 -15.26 2.31 9.46
CA ALA A 40 -14.91 3.21 10.54
C ALA A 40 -15.69 4.53 10.55
N GLY A 41 -16.14 5.00 9.38
CA GLY A 41 -16.82 6.29 9.21
C GLY A 41 -15.87 7.44 8.83
N ALA A 42 -16.47 8.61 8.58
CA ALA A 42 -15.76 9.79 8.06
C ALA A 42 -14.68 10.34 9.02
N GLU A 43 -14.83 10.07 10.30
CA GLU A 43 -13.93 10.51 11.36
C GLU A 43 -12.53 9.92 11.18
N LEU A 44 -12.42 8.68 10.66
CA LEU A 44 -11.13 8.03 10.42
C LEU A 44 -10.31 8.82 9.40
N LEU A 45 -10.92 9.23 8.29
CA LEU A 45 -10.23 10.03 7.27
C LEU A 45 -9.82 11.40 7.82
N ALA A 46 -10.68 12.03 8.63
CA ALA A 46 -10.35 13.29 9.26
C ALA A 46 -9.15 13.18 10.21
N ALA A 47 -9.06 12.09 10.97
CA ALA A 47 -7.91 11.80 11.83
C ALA A 47 -6.65 11.49 11.00
N ARG A 48 -6.77 10.67 9.94
CA ARG A 48 -5.67 10.34 9.04
C ARG A 48 -5.05 11.57 8.38
N ARG A 49 -5.89 12.54 7.97
CA ARG A 49 -5.42 13.83 7.40
C ARG A 49 -4.62 14.68 8.38
N LYS A 50 -4.90 14.60 9.68
CA LYS A 50 -4.12 15.32 10.70
C LYS A 50 -2.71 14.75 10.90
N ILE A 51 -2.51 13.45 10.60
CA ILE A 51 -1.19 12.81 10.64
C ILE A 51 -0.30 13.33 9.51
N GLY A 52 -0.89 13.64 8.34
CA GLY A 52 -0.15 13.98 7.14
C GLY A 52 0.35 12.75 6.38
N ASP A 53 1.44 12.88 5.64
CA ASP A 53 2.02 11.82 4.85
C ASP A 53 2.72 10.77 5.72
N ILE A 54 2.65 9.51 5.30
CA ILE A 54 3.31 8.38 5.95
C ILE A 54 4.31 7.79 4.97
N ALA A 55 5.58 7.79 5.34
CA ALA A 55 6.62 7.23 4.50
C ALA A 55 6.50 5.70 4.36
N THR A 56 6.93 5.15 3.21
CA THR A 56 6.94 3.71 2.98
C THR A 56 7.78 2.98 4.04
N GLY A 57 7.25 1.89 4.56
CA GLY A 57 7.85 1.11 5.64
C GLY A 57 7.61 1.67 7.04
N THR A 58 6.88 2.79 7.19
CA THR A 58 6.53 3.36 8.50
C THR A 58 5.05 3.16 8.84
N ALA A 59 4.67 3.50 10.07
CA ALA A 59 3.31 3.36 10.56
C ALA A 59 2.89 4.54 11.43
N ALA A 60 1.59 4.84 11.46
CA ALA A 60 0.96 5.83 12.33
C ALA A 60 -0.37 5.30 12.86
N ILE A 61 -0.85 5.81 13.98
CA ILE A 61 -2.03 5.29 14.68
C ILE A 61 -3.13 6.33 14.80
N THR A 62 -4.38 5.86 14.69
CA THR A 62 -5.59 6.64 14.98
C THR A 62 -6.55 5.82 15.83
N PRO A 63 -7.56 6.44 16.49
CA PRO A 63 -8.71 5.71 17.00
C PRO A 63 -9.45 4.96 15.87
N ALA A 64 -10.10 3.84 16.20
CA ALA A 64 -10.79 2.99 15.22
C ALA A 64 -12.26 3.39 14.97
N TYR A 65 -12.79 4.32 15.73
CA TYR A 65 -14.16 4.85 15.63
C TYR A 65 -15.25 3.75 15.67
N ARG A 66 -15.89 3.44 14.52
CA ARG A 66 -17.00 2.48 14.45
C ARG A 66 -16.57 1.03 14.29
N LEU A 67 -15.27 0.77 14.10
CA LEU A 67 -14.74 -0.59 14.03
C LEU A 67 -14.75 -1.26 15.41
N HIS A 68 -14.76 -2.59 15.43
CA HIS A 68 -14.64 -3.39 16.65
C HIS A 68 -13.18 -3.51 17.11
N ALA A 69 -12.49 -2.36 17.19
CA ALA A 69 -11.11 -2.23 17.61
C ALA A 69 -10.92 -0.94 18.40
N ARG A 70 -9.81 -0.81 19.11
CA ARG A 70 -9.43 0.43 19.80
C ARG A 70 -8.73 1.38 18.80
N TYR A 71 -7.91 0.81 17.94
CA TYR A 71 -7.03 1.57 17.06
C TYR A 71 -7.05 1.06 15.61
N VAL A 72 -6.76 1.98 14.68
CA VAL A 72 -6.32 1.67 13.32
C VAL A 72 -4.88 2.12 13.17
N ILE A 73 -4.01 1.20 12.79
CA ILE A 73 -2.61 1.46 12.48
C ILE A 73 -2.47 1.56 10.97
N HIS A 74 -2.20 2.76 10.47
CA HIS A 74 -1.99 3.03 9.06
C HIS A 74 -0.53 2.78 8.72
N THR A 75 -0.23 1.81 7.89
CA THR A 75 1.12 1.54 7.42
C THR A 75 1.18 1.54 5.89
N VAL A 76 2.31 1.98 5.36
CA VAL A 76 2.53 2.07 3.91
C VAL A 76 3.54 1.00 3.51
N GLY A 77 3.08 0.00 2.79
CA GLY A 77 3.96 -0.98 2.15
C GLY A 77 4.55 -0.44 0.84
N PRO A 78 5.62 -1.06 0.32
CA PRO A 78 6.23 -0.67 -0.95
C PRO A 78 5.32 -1.02 -2.14
N VAL A 79 5.41 -0.21 -3.19
CA VAL A 79 4.96 -0.61 -4.53
C VAL A 79 5.97 -1.63 -5.06
N TRP A 80 5.50 -2.81 -5.43
CA TRP A 80 6.36 -3.89 -5.88
C TRP A 80 6.74 -3.71 -7.34
N GLN A 81 8.02 -3.70 -7.63
CA GLN A 81 8.58 -3.70 -8.97
C GLN A 81 9.05 -5.12 -9.33
N ASP A 82 10.20 -5.53 -8.84
CA ASP A 82 10.79 -6.85 -9.09
C ASP A 82 11.43 -7.49 -7.84
N GLY A 83 11.45 -6.78 -6.71
CA GLY A 83 12.03 -7.21 -5.44
C GLY A 83 13.53 -6.91 -5.30
N SER A 84 14.12 -6.14 -6.22
CA SER A 84 15.55 -5.76 -6.20
C SER A 84 15.81 -4.33 -5.67
N HIS A 85 14.74 -3.56 -5.39
CA HIS A 85 14.82 -2.16 -4.97
C HIS A 85 14.57 -1.95 -3.47
N GLY A 86 14.85 -2.98 -2.66
CA GLY A 86 14.67 -2.92 -1.21
C GLY A 86 13.23 -3.11 -0.75
N GLU A 87 12.32 -3.56 -1.65
CA GLU A 87 10.90 -3.70 -1.32
C GLU A 87 10.67 -4.73 -0.20
N ARG A 88 11.48 -5.78 -0.13
CA ARG A 88 11.37 -6.81 0.93
C ARG A 88 11.64 -6.23 2.32
N GLU A 89 12.70 -5.42 2.42
CA GLU A 89 13.08 -4.72 3.66
C GLU A 89 12.02 -3.70 4.06
N LEU A 90 11.51 -2.92 3.11
CA LEU A 90 10.45 -1.94 3.36
C LEU A 90 9.15 -2.63 3.79
N LEU A 91 8.80 -3.76 3.18
CA LEU A 91 7.64 -4.55 3.56
C LEU A 91 7.79 -5.12 4.99
N SER A 92 8.96 -5.69 5.31
CA SER A 92 9.26 -6.18 6.66
C SER A 92 9.17 -5.05 7.70
N ARG A 93 9.74 -3.87 7.39
CA ARG A 93 9.63 -2.67 8.26
C ARG A 93 8.19 -2.23 8.49
N ALA A 94 7.32 -2.31 7.47
CA ALA A 94 5.91 -1.96 7.62
C ALA A 94 5.22 -2.85 8.67
N TYR A 95 5.46 -4.16 8.64
CA TYR A 95 4.97 -5.10 9.67
C TYR A 95 5.59 -4.81 11.04
N GLN A 96 6.90 -4.69 11.13
CA GLN A 96 7.62 -4.48 12.40
C GLN A 96 7.23 -3.17 13.09
N ASN A 97 7.14 -2.06 12.32
CA ASN A 97 6.75 -0.77 12.86
C ASN A 97 5.29 -0.76 13.33
N SER A 98 4.40 -1.49 12.64
CA SER A 98 3.01 -1.65 13.06
C SER A 98 2.90 -2.46 14.36
N LEU A 99 3.64 -3.55 14.48
CA LEU A 99 3.69 -4.39 15.69
C LEU A 99 4.24 -3.61 16.89
N ARG A 100 5.35 -2.88 16.68
CA ARG A 100 5.95 -2.04 17.71
C ARG A 100 4.98 -0.98 18.21
N LEU A 101 4.30 -0.29 17.28
CA LEU A 101 3.33 0.74 17.62
C LEU A 101 2.12 0.19 18.37
N ALA A 102 1.67 -1.02 18.04
CA ALA A 102 0.62 -1.73 18.80
C ALA A 102 1.08 -2.04 20.23
N ALA A 103 2.30 -2.54 20.40
CA ALA A 103 2.88 -2.82 21.72
C ALA A 103 3.02 -1.55 22.56
N GLU A 104 3.49 -0.44 21.98
CA GLU A 104 3.58 0.87 22.63
C GLU A 104 2.21 1.41 23.10
N CYS A 105 1.11 0.95 22.47
CA CYS A 105 -0.26 1.31 22.82
C CYS A 105 -0.96 0.24 23.71
N ASP A 106 -0.21 -0.69 24.32
CA ASP A 106 -0.71 -1.76 25.16
C ASP A 106 -1.83 -2.57 24.47
N CYS A 107 -1.64 -2.93 23.20
CA CYS A 107 -2.53 -3.81 22.48
C CYS A 107 -2.18 -5.27 22.78
N ALA A 108 -3.16 -6.05 23.24
CA ALA A 108 -3.03 -7.49 23.43
C ALA A 108 -3.29 -8.27 22.14
N SER A 109 -3.91 -7.65 21.13
CA SER A 109 -4.25 -8.29 19.87
C SER A 109 -4.19 -7.33 18.67
N ILE A 110 -3.76 -7.85 17.50
CA ILE A 110 -3.62 -7.08 16.26
C ILE A 110 -4.00 -7.93 15.05
N ALA A 111 -4.70 -7.31 14.09
CA ALA A 111 -5.03 -7.93 12.81
C ALA A 111 -4.35 -7.19 11.64
N PHE A 112 -3.65 -7.94 10.81
CA PHE A 112 -2.98 -7.47 9.61
C PHE A 112 -3.69 -7.92 8.35
N PRO A 113 -3.86 -7.06 7.35
CA PRO A 113 -4.12 -7.52 5.99
C PRO A 113 -2.81 -7.99 5.35
N LEU A 114 -2.90 -8.58 4.17
CA LEU A 114 -1.72 -8.89 3.37
C LEU A 114 -1.19 -7.60 2.71
N LEU A 115 -0.17 -6.99 3.30
CA LEU A 115 0.39 -5.71 2.85
C LEU A 115 1.00 -5.83 1.45
N SER A 116 0.83 -4.80 0.64
CA SER A 116 1.33 -4.68 -0.75
C SER A 116 0.85 -5.73 -1.76
N ALA A 117 0.06 -6.73 -1.37
CA ALA A 117 -0.38 -7.81 -2.26
C ALA A 117 -1.55 -7.43 -3.20
N GLY A 118 -2.20 -6.30 -2.97
CA GLY A 118 -3.28 -5.78 -3.80
C GLY A 118 -2.77 -4.92 -4.96
N VAL A 119 -3.17 -3.65 -4.98
CA VAL A 119 -2.81 -2.66 -6.01
C VAL A 119 -1.30 -2.47 -6.14
N PHE A 120 -0.55 -2.60 -5.05
CA PHE A 120 0.92 -2.47 -5.05
C PHE A 120 1.67 -3.67 -5.65
N GLY A 121 0.98 -4.74 -6.04
CA GLY A 121 1.47 -5.77 -6.93
C GLY A 121 2.46 -6.78 -6.35
N CYS A 122 2.72 -6.79 -5.05
CA CYS A 122 3.59 -7.80 -4.43
C CYS A 122 3.00 -9.20 -4.61
N PRO A 123 3.78 -10.19 -5.10
CA PRO A 123 3.32 -11.58 -5.18
C PRO A 123 2.87 -12.10 -3.81
N SER A 124 1.69 -12.74 -3.75
CA SER A 124 1.08 -13.17 -2.48
C SER A 124 1.98 -14.08 -1.65
N GLU A 125 2.74 -14.98 -2.28
CA GLU A 125 3.70 -15.86 -1.60
C GLU A 125 4.80 -15.08 -0.88
N ILE A 126 5.33 -14.05 -1.54
CA ILE A 126 6.36 -13.17 -0.96
C ILE A 126 5.77 -12.36 0.19
N ALA A 127 4.58 -11.80 -0.02
CA ALA A 127 3.90 -11.00 0.99
C ALA A 127 3.57 -11.82 2.25
N ILE A 128 3.06 -13.06 2.09
CA ILE A 128 2.78 -13.98 3.19
C ILE A 128 4.07 -14.35 3.94
N THR A 129 5.12 -14.72 3.20
CA THR A 129 6.40 -15.11 3.81
C THR A 129 7.00 -13.94 4.60
N ALA A 130 7.00 -12.73 4.05
CA ALA A 130 7.50 -11.54 4.74
C ALA A 130 6.69 -11.21 6.01
N ALA A 131 5.35 -11.32 5.93
CA ALA A 131 4.47 -11.13 7.09
C ALA A 131 4.77 -12.14 8.20
N VAL A 132 4.80 -13.43 7.86
CA VAL A 132 5.05 -14.51 8.82
C VAL A 132 6.41 -14.36 9.50
N GLN A 133 7.46 -14.03 8.74
CA GLN A 133 8.78 -13.83 9.30
C GLN A 133 8.80 -12.65 10.28
N ALA A 134 8.29 -11.50 9.88
CA ALA A 134 8.26 -10.30 10.73
C ALA A 134 7.43 -10.51 12.02
N ILE A 135 6.29 -11.21 11.91
CA ILE A 135 5.44 -11.54 13.06
C ILE A 135 6.14 -12.53 14.00
N ARG A 136 6.74 -13.58 13.47
CA ARG A 136 7.46 -14.57 14.28
C ARG A 136 8.64 -13.96 15.02
N ASP A 137 9.42 -13.11 14.36
CA ASP A 137 10.55 -12.43 14.99
C ASP A 137 10.09 -11.54 16.14
N PHE A 138 8.99 -10.81 15.97
CA PHE A 138 8.41 -9.98 17.02
C PHE A 138 7.91 -10.79 18.22
N LEU A 139 7.23 -11.92 17.96
CA LEU A 139 6.67 -12.79 19.00
C LEU A 139 7.70 -13.58 19.80
N GLN A 140 9.00 -13.54 19.42
CA GLN A 140 10.06 -14.09 20.26
C GLN A 140 10.30 -13.25 21.53
N GLU A 141 10.00 -11.96 21.48
CA GLU A 141 10.27 -10.99 22.55
C GLU A 141 9.00 -10.40 23.17
N HIS A 142 7.84 -10.59 22.50
CA HIS A 142 6.57 -9.96 22.90
C HIS A 142 5.43 -10.97 22.92
N ASP A 143 4.51 -10.80 23.87
CA ASP A 143 3.27 -11.59 23.97
C ASP A 143 2.10 -10.78 23.41
N MET A 144 1.59 -11.19 22.24
CA MET A 144 0.50 -10.53 21.55
C MET A 144 -0.21 -11.53 20.63
N ASP A 145 -1.54 -11.53 20.59
CA ASP A 145 -2.28 -12.31 19.61
C ASP A 145 -2.28 -11.60 18.25
N VAL A 146 -1.62 -12.21 17.26
CA VAL A 146 -1.46 -11.64 15.90
C VAL A 146 -2.24 -12.45 14.90
N TYR A 147 -3.08 -11.77 14.12
CA TYR A 147 -3.88 -12.37 13.05
C TYR A 147 -3.43 -11.83 11.70
N LEU A 148 -3.00 -12.71 10.78
CA LEU A 148 -2.83 -12.37 9.37
C LEU A 148 -4.13 -12.70 8.63
N VAL A 149 -4.86 -11.68 8.22
CA VAL A 149 -6.17 -11.80 7.60
C VAL A 149 -6.02 -11.82 6.08
N VAL A 150 -6.37 -12.93 5.46
CA VAL A 150 -6.45 -13.09 4.01
C VAL A 150 -7.91 -13.05 3.58
N PHE A 151 -8.22 -12.31 2.52
CA PHE A 151 -9.60 -12.12 2.09
C PHE A 151 -9.91 -12.97 0.86
N ASP A 152 -9.06 -12.90 -0.16
CA ASP A 152 -9.29 -13.57 -1.43
C ASP A 152 -8.92 -15.07 -1.38
N ARG A 153 -9.59 -15.84 -2.27
CA ARG A 153 -9.42 -17.29 -2.35
C ARG A 153 -8.01 -17.72 -2.77
N LYS A 154 -7.33 -16.91 -3.59
CA LYS A 154 -5.99 -17.23 -4.07
C LYS A 154 -4.98 -17.14 -2.94
N SER A 155 -4.98 -16.04 -2.20
CA SER A 155 -4.11 -15.86 -1.04
C SER A 155 -4.40 -16.87 0.06
N PHE A 156 -5.69 -17.23 0.28
CA PHE A 156 -6.09 -18.28 1.21
C PHE A 156 -5.49 -19.64 0.83
N LYS A 157 -5.61 -20.06 -0.43
CA LYS A 157 -5.03 -21.33 -0.89
C LYS A 157 -3.51 -21.37 -0.78
N ILE A 158 -2.83 -20.24 -1.08
CA ILE A 158 -1.39 -20.14 -0.91
C ILE A 158 -1.03 -20.28 0.57
N SER A 159 -1.75 -19.61 1.46
CA SER A 159 -1.54 -19.70 2.91
C SER A 159 -1.75 -21.13 3.43
N ASP A 160 -2.82 -21.80 2.99
CA ASP A 160 -3.15 -23.18 3.33
C ASP A 160 -2.09 -24.18 2.85
N THR A 161 -1.45 -23.90 1.70
CA THR A 161 -0.35 -24.72 1.17
C THR A 161 0.97 -24.53 1.94
N LEU A 162 1.19 -23.31 2.47
CA LEU A 162 2.44 -22.96 3.16
C LEU A 162 2.38 -23.22 4.67
N PHE A 163 1.18 -23.29 5.26
CA PHE A 163 0.96 -23.37 6.71
C PHE A 163 -0.21 -24.32 7.02
N ASP A 164 -0.01 -25.23 7.94
CA ASP A 164 -0.90 -26.38 8.22
C ASP A 164 -2.24 -26.02 8.93
N ASP A 165 -2.48 -24.79 9.36
CA ASP A 165 -3.69 -24.44 10.14
C ASP A 165 -4.22 -23.04 9.77
N VAL A 166 -4.88 -22.96 8.60
CA VAL A 166 -5.52 -21.74 8.14
C VAL A 166 -7.04 -21.86 8.21
N GLN A 167 -7.66 -21.10 9.10
CA GLN A 167 -9.11 -21.14 9.32
C GLN A 167 -9.85 -20.17 8.40
N SER A 168 -10.96 -20.60 7.79
CA SER A 168 -11.81 -19.77 6.95
C SER A 168 -13.14 -19.43 7.65
N TYR A 169 -13.43 -18.14 7.74
CA TYR A 169 -14.68 -17.59 8.30
C TYR A 169 -15.56 -16.91 7.27
N LEU A 170 -15.20 -16.99 5.97
CA LEU A 170 -15.91 -16.31 4.88
C LEU A 170 -16.63 -17.28 3.96
N ASP A 171 -17.86 -16.91 3.58
CA ASP A 171 -18.58 -17.50 2.48
C ASP A 171 -18.05 -16.97 1.13
N GLU A 172 -17.91 -17.86 0.14
CA GLU A 172 -17.47 -17.53 -1.22
C GLU A 172 -18.38 -16.50 -1.91
N ARG A 173 -19.69 -16.52 -1.62
CA ARG A 173 -20.66 -15.55 -2.18
C ARG A 173 -20.40 -14.15 -1.68
N TYR A 174 -20.17 -13.99 -0.39
CA TYR A 174 -19.83 -12.70 0.24
C TYR A 174 -18.56 -12.09 -0.37
N VAL A 175 -17.51 -12.91 -0.53
CA VAL A 175 -16.25 -12.47 -1.16
C VAL A 175 -16.47 -12.06 -2.61
N ALA A 176 -17.25 -12.83 -3.38
CA ALA A 176 -17.54 -12.53 -4.77
C ALA A 176 -18.38 -11.25 -4.95
N GLU A 177 -19.34 -10.99 -4.06
CA GLU A 177 -20.13 -9.75 -4.07
C GLU A 177 -19.26 -8.52 -3.82
N LEU A 178 -18.43 -8.54 -2.79
CA LEU A 178 -17.54 -7.41 -2.47
C LEU A 178 -16.49 -7.16 -3.56
N LEU A 179 -15.89 -8.21 -4.11
CA LEU A 179 -14.94 -8.06 -5.21
C LEU A 179 -15.63 -7.50 -6.48
N ASN A 180 -16.87 -7.94 -6.77
CA ASN A 180 -17.64 -7.39 -7.89
C ASN A 180 -18.00 -5.92 -7.70
N GLU A 181 -18.31 -5.48 -6.49
CA GLU A 181 -18.56 -4.06 -6.21
C GLU A 181 -17.28 -3.22 -6.39
N GLU A 182 -16.14 -3.75 -5.98
CA GLU A 182 -14.86 -3.10 -6.14
C GLU A 182 -14.43 -3.00 -7.61
N TYR A 183 -14.69 -4.05 -8.42
CA TYR A 183 -14.31 -4.12 -9.83
C TYR A 183 -15.37 -3.60 -10.80
N ARG A 184 -16.56 -3.21 -10.33
CA ARG A 184 -17.58 -2.54 -11.15
C ARG A 184 -17.17 -1.09 -11.42
N GLY A 185 -16.47 -0.91 -12.51
CA GLY A 185 -16.26 0.40 -13.14
C GLY A 185 -14.82 0.88 -13.13
N ASP A 186 -14.49 1.54 -14.20
CA ASP A 186 -13.50 2.53 -14.63
C ASP A 186 -12.50 3.13 -13.58
N ASP A 187 -12.65 2.75 -12.33
CA ASP A 187 -11.98 3.33 -11.15
C ASP A 187 -10.65 2.61 -10.80
N ARG A 188 -10.42 1.39 -11.32
CA ARG A 188 -9.20 0.62 -11.03
C ARG A 188 -7.97 1.25 -11.69
N ASP A 189 -8.11 1.61 -12.96
CA ASP A 189 -7.00 2.18 -13.73
C ASP A 189 -6.67 3.59 -13.24
N ARG A 190 -7.69 4.38 -12.87
CA ARG A 190 -7.50 5.70 -12.21
C ARG A 190 -6.83 5.59 -10.84
N ARG A 191 -7.11 4.53 -10.06
CA ARG A 191 -6.48 4.31 -8.75
C ARG A 191 -5.05 3.82 -8.87
N ILE A 192 -4.79 2.93 -9.83
CA ILE A 192 -3.43 2.49 -10.16
C ILE A 192 -2.62 3.71 -10.61
N ALA A 193 -3.16 4.54 -11.50
CA ALA A 193 -2.52 5.77 -11.96
C ALA A 193 -2.26 6.74 -10.79
N ALA A 194 -3.24 6.97 -9.91
CA ALA A 194 -3.07 7.83 -8.73
C ALA A 194 -2.03 7.30 -7.73
N CYS A 195 -1.94 5.98 -7.54
CA CYS A 195 -0.91 5.37 -6.70
C CYS A 195 0.48 5.48 -7.33
N HIS A 196 0.59 5.27 -8.66
CA HIS A 196 1.83 5.43 -9.40
C HIS A 196 2.29 6.90 -9.44
N GLU A 197 1.36 7.84 -9.65
CA GLU A 197 1.65 9.27 -9.65
C GLU A 197 2.11 9.74 -8.27
N ALA A 198 1.48 9.27 -7.18
CA ALA A 198 1.92 9.56 -5.82
C ALA A 198 3.33 9.01 -5.53
N ALA A 199 3.61 7.77 -5.94
CA ALA A 199 4.93 7.15 -5.76
C ALA A 199 6.01 7.83 -6.61
N TYR A 200 5.67 8.30 -7.82
CA TYR A 200 6.59 9.03 -8.70
C TYR A 200 6.94 10.41 -8.17
N LEU A 201 5.96 11.13 -7.61
CA LEU A 201 6.17 12.44 -6.99
C LEU A 201 7.03 12.33 -5.72
N ASP A 202 6.81 11.31 -4.89
CA ASP A 202 7.65 11.05 -3.72
C ASP A 202 9.11 10.73 -4.10
N ALA A 203 9.32 9.97 -5.20
CA ALA A 203 10.66 9.70 -5.72
C ALA A 203 11.33 10.95 -6.30
N ALA A 204 10.56 11.82 -6.98
CA ALA A 204 11.06 13.08 -7.52
C ALA A 204 11.42 14.09 -6.41
N GLU A 205 10.60 14.20 -5.37
CA GLU A 205 10.91 15.06 -4.21
C GLU A 205 12.13 14.55 -3.40
N ALA A 206 12.30 13.23 -3.28
CA ALA A 206 13.49 12.64 -2.68
C ALA A 206 14.76 12.97 -3.47
N CYS A 207 14.72 12.88 -4.82
CA CYS A 207 15.83 13.27 -5.68
C CYS A 207 16.17 14.77 -5.57
N VAL A 208 15.18 15.64 -5.43
CA VAL A 208 15.40 17.08 -5.27
C VAL A 208 15.99 17.41 -3.90
N SER A 209 15.62 16.68 -2.84
CA SER A 209 16.17 16.89 -1.50
C SER A 209 17.61 16.42 -1.34
N GLU A 210 18.05 15.43 -2.11
CA GLU A 210 19.47 14.98 -2.13
C GLU A 210 20.37 15.87 -3.02
N ALA A 211 19.79 16.64 -3.93
CA ALA A 211 20.54 17.50 -4.87
C ALA A 211 20.84 18.91 -4.36
N ALA A 212 20.43 19.27 -3.14
CA ALA A 212 20.80 20.57 -2.55
C ALA A 212 21.92 20.39 -1.52
N PRO A 213 23.20 20.77 -1.79
CA PRO A 213 23.54 22.18 -1.70
C PRO A 213 24.66 22.61 -2.67
N MET A 214 24.37 23.34 -3.70
CA MET A 214 25.40 24.09 -4.45
C MET A 214 24.85 25.31 -5.25
N PHE A 215 23.89 26.02 -4.71
CA PHE A 215 23.55 27.35 -5.28
C PHE A 215 23.52 28.41 -4.18
N THR A 216 24.46 29.36 -4.26
CA THR A 216 24.48 30.54 -3.41
C THR A 216 23.60 31.63 -3.98
N ALA A 217 23.04 32.47 -3.11
CA ALA A 217 22.04 33.51 -3.41
C ALA A 217 22.44 34.60 -4.43
N LYS A 218 23.44 34.36 -5.27
CA LYS A 218 23.88 35.30 -6.34
C LYS A 218 23.39 34.92 -7.74
N ASP A 219 22.80 33.73 -7.91
CA ASP A 219 22.39 33.23 -9.24
C ASP A 219 20.88 33.28 -9.49
N ALA A 220 20.12 34.03 -8.65
CA ALA A 220 18.66 34.02 -8.68
C ALA A 220 18.02 34.75 -9.89
N ASP A 221 18.78 35.44 -10.72
CA ASP A 221 18.24 36.25 -11.84
C ASP A 221 18.41 35.59 -13.22
N ALA A 222 19.13 34.47 -13.30
CA ALA A 222 19.34 33.73 -14.55
C ALA A 222 18.54 32.42 -14.67
N GLY A 223 17.89 31.97 -13.58
CA GLY A 223 17.30 30.64 -13.48
C GLY A 223 15.86 30.51 -14.01
N ALA A 224 15.11 31.61 -14.14
CA ALA A 224 13.71 31.53 -14.54
C ALA A 224 13.49 31.14 -16.02
N HIS A 225 14.44 31.40 -16.90
CA HIS A 225 14.36 31.01 -18.30
C HIS A 225 14.87 29.59 -18.56
N SER A 226 15.68 29.02 -17.66
CA SER A 226 16.28 27.69 -17.83
C SER A 226 15.35 26.53 -17.47
N LEU A 227 14.44 26.73 -16.52
CA LEU A 227 13.49 25.69 -16.08
C LEU A 227 12.36 25.45 -17.10
N ALA A 228 11.89 26.50 -17.77
CA ALA A 228 10.90 26.36 -18.83
C ALA A 228 11.47 25.58 -20.04
N TYR A 229 12.74 25.82 -20.39
CA TYR A 229 13.41 25.12 -21.48
C TYR A 229 13.68 23.63 -21.17
N LEU A 230 13.97 23.29 -19.91
CA LEU A 230 14.16 21.90 -19.48
C LEU A 230 12.84 21.10 -19.42
N LEU A 231 11.73 21.75 -19.12
CA LEU A 231 10.42 21.10 -19.11
C LEU A 231 9.92 20.82 -20.54
N ASP A 232 10.16 21.72 -21.50
CA ASP A 232 9.86 21.50 -22.92
C ASP A 232 10.71 20.35 -23.52
N ASP A 233 12.00 20.26 -23.15
CA ASP A 233 12.89 19.17 -23.60
C ASP A 233 12.50 17.79 -23.05
N ILE A 234 11.93 17.74 -21.84
CA ILE A 234 11.46 16.48 -21.22
C ILE A 234 10.20 15.97 -21.91
N ASP A 235 9.26 16.85 -22.27
CA ASP A 235 8.03 16.49 -22.98
C ASP A 235 8.34 15.99 -24.40
N ASP A 236 9.26 16.64 -25.11
CA ASP A 236 9.68 16.23 -26.45
C ASP A 236 10.42 14.86 -26.41
N THR A 237 11.28 14.64 -25.42
CA THR A 237 12.02 13.38 -25.27
C THR A 237 11.10 12.22 -24.90
N PHE A 238 10.08 12.47 -24.08
CA PHE A 238 9.07 11.45 -23.71
C PHE A 238 8.20 11.07 -24.91
N SER A 239 7.72 12.06 -25.66
CA SER A 239 6.92 11.86 -26.88
C SER A 239 7.70 11.11 -27.96
N GLU A 240 8.96 11.46 -28.21
CA GLU A 240 9.83 10.74 -29.15
C GLU A 240 10.13 9.30 -28.70
N THR A 241 10.34 9.08 -27.41
CA THR A 241 10.60 7.74 -26.88
C THR A 241 9.35 6.86 -26.96
N LEU A 242 8.17 7.42 -26.72
CA LEU A 242 6.90 6.73 -26.87
C LEU A 242 6.62 6.35 -28.33
N LEU A 243 6.86 7.26 -29.28
CA LEU A 243 6.72 7.00 -30.72
C LEU A 243 7.68 5.90 -31.19
N ARG A 244 8.94 5.90 -30.75
CA ARG A 244 9.91 4.83 -31.03
C ARG A 244 9.51 3.48 -30.47
N LEU A 245 8.86 3.43 -29.30
CA LEU A 245 8.32 2.21 -28.70
C LEU A 245 7.11 1.67 -29.46
N ILE A 246 6.26 2.56 -29.98
CA ILE A 246 5.11 2.23 -30.83
C ILE A 246 5.57 1.62 -32.15
N ASP A 247 6.53 2.25 -32.83
CA ASP A 247 7.13 1.76 -34.07
C ASP A 247 7.81 0.40 -33.90
N ARG A 248 8.53 0.18 -32.81
CA ARG A 248 9.19 -1.10 -32.51
C ARG A 248 8.22 -2.25 -32.28
N LYS A 249 6.97 -1.98 -31.88
CA LYS A 249 5.91 -3.00 -31.69
C LYS A 249 5.07 -3.23 -32.94
N GLY A 250 5.32 -2.52 -34.04
CA GLY A 250 4.65 -2.72 -35.32
C GLY A 250 3.14 -2.44 -35.30
N LYS A 251 2.67 -1.56 -34.42
CA LYS A 251 1.28 -1.13 -34.34
C LYS A 251 1.13 0.29 -34.83
N SER A 252 0.20 0.53 -35.75
CA SER A 252 -0.13 1.86 -36.22
C SER A 252 -0.98 2.65 -35.22
N ASP A 253 -0.80 3.98 -35.16
CA ASP A 253 -1.53 4.91 -34.29
C ASP A 253 -3.04 4.63 -34.12
N PRO A 254 -3.81 4.31 -35.18
CA PRO A 254 -5.26 4.08 -35.05
C PRO A 254 -5.65 2.83 -34.30
N GLU A 255 -4.76 1.86 -34.08
CA GLU A 255 -5.06 0.61 -33.36
C GLU A 255 -4.91 0.73 -31.83
N ILE A 256 -4.13 1.71 -31.38
CA ILE A 256 -3.90 1.95 -29.94
C ILE A 256 -5.08 2.72 -29.35
N TYR A 257 -5.67 3.66 -30.08
CA TYR A 257 -6.80 4.47 -29.62
C TYR A 257 -8.17 3.74 -29.69
N LYS A 258 -8.26 2.58 -30.35
CA LYS A 258 -9.52 1.80 -30.42
C LYS A 258 -9.69 0.80 -29.27
N ARG A 259 -8.71 0.67 -28.34
CA ARG A 259 -8.73 -0.25 -27.21
C ARG A 259 -8.53 0.44 -25.84
N ALA A 260 -8.53 1.77 -25.80
CA ALA A 260 -8.55 2.57 -24.58
C ALA A 260 -9.97 2.97 -24.23
#